data_965aca68d6d28cbf68602bd2099d9b9d
#
_entry.id   965aca68d6d28cbf68602bd2099d9b9d
#
_cell.length_a   1.000
_cell.length_b   1.000
_cell.length_c   1.000
_cell.angle_alpha   90.00
_cell.angle_beta   90.00
_cell.angle_gamma   90.00
#
_symmetry.space_group_name_H-M   'P 1'
#
loop_
_entity.id
_entity.type
_entity.pdbx_description
1 polymer ?
#
loop_
_entity_poly.entity_id
_entity_poly.type
_entity_poly.pdbx_seq_one_letter_code
_entity_poly.pdbx_strand_id
1 'polypeptide(L)'
;KIDTIRFNVAKEGCYEFVVVTHQGDSAMTRIKWVSANPLEEPSRDMLKRSAGGLLSKKQAQFDIDALVYTLSEVHPDMFSVCRQSEWFKSVNRVKQQLPDSVTTVELFKYAAPLVTKLGDGHTMLRFPFNDYFTSSTIRLPLFVNVKSDYTLRVRGCIDNLIPQDAEVLSINGKESRELIESMMDYASGERDFFRIERINSDFSALFEMMYAADKYDVVYRMKDSKKKLEVTLHPTTWAELLPRMPKKKEQARVPDYSVKVDEKKKVAVMDF
;
A
#
# COMPACT_ATOMS: atom_id res chain seq x y z
N LYS A 1 28.12 26.26 15.30
CA LYS A 1 27.56 25.77 16.56
C LYS A 1 26.08 25.56 16.29
N ILE A 2 25.58 24.34 16.43
CA ILE A 2 24.16 24.06 16.38
C ILE A 2 23.67 24.14 17.82
N ASP A 3 22.89 25.15 18.13
CA ASP A 3 22.26 25.26 19.44
C ASP A 3 20.93 24.51 19.40
N THR A 4 20.78 23.55 20.29
CA THR A 4 19.53 22.80 20.45
C THR A 4 18.67 23.48 21.49
N ILE A 5 17.47 23.90 21.09
CA ILE A 5 16.44 24.43 22.00
C ILE A 5 15.46 23.30 22.32
N ARG A 6 15.24 23.05 23.60
CA ARG A 6 14.26 22.05 24.07
C ARG A 6 13.03 22.76 24.60
N PHE A 7 11.87 22.31 24.17
CA PHE A 7 10.58 22.79 24.64
C PHE A 7 9.82 21.67 25.35
N ASN A 8 9.19 22.01 26.47
CA ASN A 8 8.22 21.14 27.12
C ASN A 8 6.83 21.59 26.67
N VAL A 9 6.07 20.68 26.09
CA VAL A 9 4.68 20.93 25.68
C VAL A 9 3.73 20.25 26.67
N ALA A 10 2.72 20.99 27.12
CA ALA A 10 1.77 20.49 28.11
C ALA A 10 0.65 19.64 27.50
N LYS A 11 0.45 19.72 26.19
CA LYS A 11 -0.61 18.98 25.48
C LYS A 11 -0.08 18.43 24.18
N GLU A 12 -0.58 17.27 23.79
CA GLU A 12 -0.40 16.71 22.47
C GLU A 12 -1.03 17.64 21.42
N GLY A 13 -0.31 17.93 20.33
CA GLY A 13 -0.82 18.80 19.30
C GLY A 13 0.22 19.18 18.23
N CYS A 14 -0.23 19.90 17.21
CA CYS A 14 0.67 20.56 16.28
C CYS A 14 1.13 21.90 16.82
N TYR A 15 2.41 22.11 16.73
CA TYR A 15 3.06 23.35 17.15
C TYR A 15 3.83 23.94 15.98
N GLU A 16 3.61 25.23 15.78
CA GLU A 16 4.40 26.04 14.87
C GLU A 16 5.51 26.71 15.68
N PHE A 17 6.75 26.52 15.25
CA PHE A 17 7.91 27.16 15.85
C PHE A 17 8.38 28.30 14.94
N VAL A 18 8.35 29.51 15.47
CA VAL A 18 8.85 30.70 14.78
C VAL A 18 10.09 31.19 15.50
N VAL A 19 11.20 31.27 14.78
CA VAL A 19 12.42 31.89 15.31
C VAL A 19 12.44 33.34 14.85
N VAL A 20 12.44 34.26 15.80
CA VAL A 20 12.54 35.70 15.51
C VAL A 20 13.92 36.18 15.95
N THR A 21 14.65 36.81 15.04
CA THR A 21 15.95 37.41 15.37
C THR A 21 15.78 38.74 16.11
N HIS A 22 16.82 39.23 16.75
CA HIS A 22 16.82 40.54 17.39
C HIS A 22 16.56 41.72 16.41
N GLN A 23 16.72 41.47 15.10
CA GLN A 23 16.51 42.46 14.04
C GLN A 23 15.07 42.36 13.47
N GLY A 24 14.25 41.46 14.00
CA GLY A 24 12.86 41.30 13.57
C GLY A 24 12.66 40.36 12.39
N ASP A 25 13.74 39.77 11.85
CA ASP A 25 13.63 38.73 10.81
C ASP A 25 13.06 37.47 11.46
N SER A 26 12.09 36.84 10.78
CA SER A 26 11.51 35.60 11.23
C SER A 26 11.80 34.49 10.23
N ALA A 27 12.18 33.34 10.75
CA ALA A 27 12.26 32.11 9.99
C ALA A 27 11.20 31.13 10.53
N MET A 28 10.29 30.68 9.68
CA MET A 28 9.28 29.71 10.03
C MET A 28 9.92 28.31 10.00
N THR A 29 9.80 27.56 11.08
CA THR A 29 10.12 26.15 11.11
C THR A 29 8.90 25.35 10.69
N ARG A 30 9.11 24.07 10.39
CA ARG A 30 7.99 23.13 10.09
C ARG A 30 7.00 23.10 11.24
N ILE A 31 5.72 23.02 10.92
CA ILE A 31 4.70 22.60 11.87
C ILE A 31 5.01 21.17 12.26
N LYS A 32 5.29 20.95 13.54
CA LYS A 32 5.59 19.62 14.07
C LYS A 32 4.47 19.14 14.95
N TRP A 33 4.05 17.91 14.75
CA TRP A 33 3.27 17.21 15.74
C TRP A 33 4.16 16.86 16.93
N VAL A 34 3.72 17.23 18.10
CA VAL A 34 4.40 16.88 19.36
C VAL A 34 3.47 16.02 20.16
N SER A 35 3.87 14.79 20.44
CA SER A 35 3.17 13.91 21.35
C SER A 35 3.44 14.35 22.80
N ALA A 36 2.42 14.37 23.63
CA ALA A 36 2.57 14.58 25.06
C ALA A 36 3.38 13.47 25.74
N ASN A 37 3.41 12.29 25.11
CA ASN A 37 4.28 11.19 25.45
C ASN A 37 5.33 11.05 24.35
N PRO A 38 6.55 11.62 24.52
CA PRO A 38 7.63 11.32 23.59
C PRO A 38 7.77 9.80 23.52
N LEU A 39 8.06 9.28 22.31
CA LEU A 39 8.36 7.87 22.16
C LEU A 39 9.48 7.53 23.14
N GLU A 40 9.13 6.84 24.22
CA GLU A 40 10.12 6.24 25.08
C GLU A 40 10.96 5.30 24.22
N GLU A 41 12.28 5.28 24.44
CA GLU A 41 13.11 4.29 23.77
C GLU A 41 12.49 2.90 24.02
N PRO A 42 12.20 2.12 22.95
CA PRO A 42 11.52 0.86 23.14
C PRO A 42 12.39 -0.05 24.01
N SER A 43 11.80 -0.60 25.08
CA SER A 43 12.49 -1.63 25.87
C SER A 43 12.88 -2.81 24.94
N ARG A 44 13.93 -3.54 25.34
CA ARG A 44 14.33 -4.74 24.57
C ARG A 44 13.18 -5.72 24.35
N ASP A 45 12.24 -5.80 25.30
CA ASP A 45 11.06 -6.66 25.17
C ASP A 45 10.04 -6.15 24.16
N MET A 46 9.93 -4.82 23.99
CA MET A 46 9.11 -4.21 22.95
C MET A 46 9.64 -4.50 21.53
N LEU A 47 10.95 -4.66 21.39
CA LEU A 47 11.60 -4.97 20.10
C LEU A 47 11.64 -6.46 19.80
N LYS A 48 11.44 -7.34 20.81
CA LYS A 48 11.36 -8.77 20.59
C LYS A 48 10.09 -9.11 19.81
N ARG A 49 10.26 -9.69 18.64
CA ARG A 49 9.16 -10.30 17.88
C ARG A 49 9.06 -11.77 18.25
N SER A 50 7.84 -12.27 18.48
CA SER A 50 7.61 -13.71 18.67
C SER A 50 7.91 -14.48 17.39
N ALA A 51 8.30 -15.73 17.52
CA ALA A 51 8.37 -16.64 16.37
C ALA A 51 6.96 -16.71 15.74
N GLY A 52 6.82 -16.29 14.48
CA GLY A 52 5.51 -16.16 13.80
C GLY A 52 4.98 -14.73 13.68
N GLY A 53 5.74 -13.71 14.13
CA GLY A 53 5.41 -12.30 13.88
C GLY A 53 4.21 -11.76 14.66
N LEU A 54 3.77 -12.46 15.74
CA LEU A 54 2.64 -12.01 16.55
C LEU A 54 3.08 -10.87 17.50
N LEU A 55 2.37 -9.76 17.44
CA LEU A 55 2.57 -8.57 18.26
C LEU A 55 1.49 -8.49 19.33
N SER A 56 1.85 -8.17 20.56
CA SER A 56 0.88 -7.76 21.58
C SER A 56 0.25 -6.41 21.22
N LYS A 57 -0.92 -6.13 21.74
CA LYS A 57 -1.59 -4.83 21.58
C LYS A 57 -0.66 -3.65 21.89
N LYS A 58 0.12 -3.76 22.98
CA LYS A 58 1.07 -2.72 23.38
C LYS A 58 2.17 -2.51 22.35
N GLN A 59 2.70 -3.58 21.74
CA GLN A 59 3.69 -3.49 20.67
C GLN A 59 3.09 -2.88 19.40
N ALA A 60 1.88 -3.28 19.05
CA ALA A 60 1.18 -2.74 17.88
C ALA A 60 0.84 -1.25 18.06
N GLN A 61 0.41 -0.84 19.27
CA GLN A 61 0.19 0.58 19.60
C GLN A 61 1.49 1.38 19.49
N PHE A 62 2.59 0.82 19.98
CA PHE A 62 3.91 1.44 19.87
C PHE A 62 4.34 1.59 18.39
N ASP A 63 4.11 0.58 17.55
CA ASP A 63 4.43 0.64 16.12
C ASP A 63 3.58 1.74 15.42
N ILE A 64 2.31 1.91 15.79
CA ILE A 64 1.48 3.03 15.31
C ILE A 64 2.03 4.38 15.77
N ASP A 65 2.45 4.51 17.03
CA ASP A 65 3.04 5.75 17.54
C ASP A 65 4.37 6.07 16.84
N ALA A 66 5.20 5.04 16.60
CA ALA A 66 6.44 5.19 15.82
C ALA A 66 6.17 5.62 14.37
N LEU A 67 5.13 5.07 13.73
CA LEU A 67 4.69 5.50 12.40
C LEU A 67 4.29 6.97 12.40
N VAL A 68 3.44 7.38 13.34
CA VAL A 68 2.98 8.77 13.49
C VAL A 68 4.16 9.71 13.70
N TYR A 69 5.06 9.36 14.61
CA TYR A 69 6.27 10.14 14.87
C TYR A 69 7.14 10.27 13.62
N THR A 70 7.44 9.15 12.95
CA THR A 70 8.26 9.15 11.74
C THR A 70 7.64 10.02 10.64
N LEU A 71 6.34 9.90 10.40
CA LEU A 71 5.64 10.73 9.44
C LEU A 71 5.75 12.22 9.79
N SER A 72 5.58 12.58 11.06
CA SER A 72 5.68 13.97 11.50
C SER A 72 7.07 14.57 11.33
N GLU A 73 8.13 13.74 11.39
CA GLU A 73 9.51 14.19 11.21
C GLU A 73 9.96 14.29 9.75
N VAL A 74 9.45 13.40 8.89
CA VAL A 74 9.97 13.29 7.52
C VAL A 74 9.01 13.80 6.44
N HIS A 75 7.71 13.80 6.69
CA HIS A 75 6.74 14.25 5.69
C HIS A 75 6.75 15.78 5.57
N PRO A 76 6.90 16.33 4.37
CA PRO A 76 7.02 17.78 4.20
C PRO A 76 5.74 18.54 4.58
N ASP A 77 4.56 17.97 4.31
CA ASP A 77 3.26 18.54 4.66
C ASP A 77 2.20 17.43 4.81
N MET A 78 2.05 16.90 6.02
CA MET A 78 1.14 15.78 6.29
C MET A 78 -0.33 16.13 6.08
N PHE A 79 -0.69 17.41 6.17
CA PHE A 79 -2.08 17.83 6.26
C PHE A 79 -2.54 18.70 5.09
N SER A 80 -1.82 18.64 3.96
CA SER A 80 -2.20 19.31 2.71
C SER A 80 -3.54 18.82 2.13
N VAL A 81 -3.87 17.55 2.35
CA VAL A 81 -5.06 16.91 1.78
C VAL A 81 -6.10 16.56 2.85
N CYS A 82 -5.68 16.08 4.01
CA CYS A 82 -6.58 15.67 5.08
C CYS A 82 -6.53 16.62 6.26
N ARG A 83 -7.66 16.76 6.98
CA ARG A 83 -7.70 17.57 8.20
C ARG A 83 -6.95 16.85 9.31
N GLN A 84 -6.01 17.55 9.93
CA GLN A 84 -5.21 17.06 11.04
C GLN A 84 -6.07 16.42 12.16
N SER A 85 -7.09 17.14 12.64
CA SER A 85 -7.96 16.65 13.72
C SER A 85 -8.69 15.35 13.38
N GLU A 86 -9.08 15.17 12.11
CA GLU A 86 -9.75 13.96 11.63
C GLU A 86 -8.75 12.80 11.49
N TRP A 87 -7.54 13.11 11.05
CA TRP A 87 -6.48 12.11 10.95
C TRP A 87 -6.11 11.54 12.32
N PHE A 88 -5.89 12.40 13.32
CA PHE A 88 -5.59 11.95 14.69
C PHE A 88 -6.75 11.21 15.36
N LYS A 89 -8.00 11.60 15.07
CA LYS A 89 -9.16 10.79 15.49
C LYS A 89 -9.10 9.38 14.90
N SER A 90 -8.64 9.25 13.64
CA SER A 90 -8.46 7.94 13.01
C SER A 90 -7.33 7.15 13.66
N VAL A 91 -6.19 7.78 13.97
CA VAL A 91 -5.08 7.15 14.71
C VAL A 91 -5.56 6.61 16.08
N ASN A 92 -6.24 7.44 16.86
CA ASN A 92 -6.75 7.04 18.16
C ASN A 92 -7.77 5.89 18.07
N ARG A 93 -8.66 5.93 17.04
CA ARG A 93 -9.60 4.85 16.79
C ARG A 93 -8.88 3.54 16.47
N VAL A 94 -7.89 3.58 15.60
CA VAL A 94 -7.07 2.41 15.26
C VAL A 94 -6.43 1.83 16.52
N LYS A 95 -5.75 2.64 17.33
CA LYS A 95 -5.12 2.18 18.57
C LYS A 95 -6.11 1.53 19.55
N GLN A 96 -7.34 2.04 19.64
CA GLN A 96 -8.40 1.46 20.47
C GLN A 96 -8.93 0.14 19.95
N GLN A 97 -9.08 0.02 18.61
CA GLN A 97 -9.63 -1.15 17.93
C GLN A 97 -8.65 -2.32 17.78
N LEU A 98 -7.35 -2.08 18.02
CA LEU A 98 -6.36 -3.18 17.98
C LEU A 98 -6.77 -4.27 18.98
N PRO A 99 -6.81 -5.55 18.54
CA PRO A 99 -7.03 -6.68 19.43
C PRO A 99 -5.82 -6.90 20.37
N ASP A 100 -5.93 -7.85 21.29
CA ASP A 100 -4.88 -8.16 22.27
C ASP A 100 -3.58 -8.65 21.62
N SER A 101 -3.69 -9.25 20.46
CA SER A 101 -2.56 -9.63 19.61
C SER A 101 -2.90 -9.51 18.13
N VAL A 102 -1.91 -9.15 17.32
CA VAL A 102 -2.03 -9.00 15.86
C VAL A 102 -0.80 -9.57 15.17
N THR A 103 -0.97 -10.11 13.98
CA THR A 103 0.12 -10.37 13.06
C THR A 103 0.59 -9.07 12.39
N THR A 104 1.76 -9.10 11.75
CA THR A 104 2.25 -7.96 10.95
C THR A 104 1.27 -7.57 9.83
N VAL A 105 0.63 -8.56 9.20
CA VAL A 105 -0.38 -8.34 8.15
C VAL A 105 -1.65 -7.71 8.70
N GLU A 106 -2.12 -8.15 9.86
CA GLU A 106 -3.26 -7.53 10.53
C GLU A 106 -2.94 -6.10 10.95
N LEU A 107 -1.74 -5.84 11.49
CA LEU A 107 -1.32 -4.47 11.79
C LEU A 107 -1.28 -3.60 10.54
N PHE A 108 -0.83 -4.14 9.40
CA PHE A 108 -0.87 -3.44 8.11
C PHE A 108 -2.31 -3.03 7.74
N LYS A 109 -3.32 -3.89 7.97
CA LYS A 109 -4.73 -3.55 7.71
C LYS A 109 -5.20 -2.30 8.47
N TYR A 110 -4.69 -2.10 9.69
CA TYR A 110 -5.01 -0.93 10.51
C TYR A 110 -4.19 0.30 10.14
N ALA A 111 -2.91 0.11 9.86
CA ALA A 111 -1.95 1.19 9.66
C ALA A 111 -1.98 1.81 8.25
N ALA A 112 -2.11 0.97 7.21
CA ALA A 112 -2.05 1.45 5.83
C ALA A 112 -3.13 2.49 5.50
N PRO A 113 -4.40 2.36 5.93
CA PRO A 113 -5.41 3.38 5.71
C PRO A 113 -5.08 4.74 6.34
N LEU A 114 -4.30 4.78 7.44
CA LEU A 114 -3.86 6.04 8.04
C LEU A 114 -2.89 6.78 7.11
N VAL A 115 -1.96 6.04 6.51
CA VAL A 115 -0.98 6.59 5.55
C VAL A 115 -1.66 7.01 4.26
N THR A 116 -2.56 6.19 3.74
CA THR A 116 -3.32 6.47 2.50
C THR A 116 -4.14 7.75 2.59
N LYS A 117 -4.69 8.06 3.76
CA LYS A 117 -5.45 9.32 4.00
C LYS A 117 -4.62 10.58 3.83
N LEU A 118 -3.29 10.51 3.89
CA LEU A 118 -2.42 11.65 3.63
C LEU A 118 -2.46 12.09 2.16
N GLY A 119 -2.89 11.21 1.25
CA GLY A 119 -3.07 11.52 -0.17
C GLY A 119 -1.76 11.82 -0.91
N ASP A 120 -0.63 11.32 -0.41
CA ASP A 120 0.70 11.53 -0.99
C ASP A 120 1.23 10.23 -1.62
N GLY A 121 1.59 10.31 -2.90
CA GLY A 121 2.14 9.18 -3.64
C GLY A 121 3.57 8.78 -3.25
N HIS A 122 4.31 9.64 -2.57
CA HIS A 122 5.66 9.34 -2.08
C HIS A 122 5.65 8.73 -0.68
N THR A 123 4.52 8.80 0.01
CA THR A 123 4.32 8.25 1.36
C THR A 123 3.44 7.02 1.30
N MET A 124 4.02 5.85 1.56
CA MET A 124 3.29 4.59 1.53
C MET A 124 3.76 3.65 2.64
N LEU A 125 2.85 2.83 3.12
CA LEU A 125 3.18 1.66 3.92
C LEU A 125 3.23 0.46 2.97
N ARG A 126 4.37 -0.24 2.94
CA ARG A 126 4.53 -1.41 2.08
C ARG A 126 3.90 -2.64 2.71
N PHE A 127 3.22 -3.43 1.90
CA PHE A 127 2.70 -4.72 2.34
C PHE A 127 3.85 -5.62 2.85
N PRO A 128 3.68 -6.32 3.99
CA PRO A 128 4.72 -7.16 4.58
C PRO A 128 4.84 -8.50 3.84
N PHE A 129 5.34 -8.49 2.62
CA PHE A 129 5.41 -9.65 1.73
C PHE A 129 6.14 -10.84 2.35
N ASN A 130 7.26 -10.59 3.03
CA ASN A 130 8.09 -11.65 3.61
C ASN A 130 7.41 -12.35 4.80
N ASP A 131 6.54 -11.64 5.51
CA ASP A 131 5.82 -12.19 6.66
C ASP A 131 4.57 -12.96 6.22
N TYR A 132 4.00 -12.57 5.06
CA TYR A 132 2.77 -13.16 4.54
C TYR A 132 3.03 -14.32 3.57
N PHE A 133 3.88 -14.12 2.57
CA PHE A 133 4.15 -15.12 1.54
C PHE A 133 5.27 -16.05 1.90
N THR A 134 4.91 -17.22 2.38
CA THR A 134 5.81 -18.36 2.59
C THR A 134 5.65 -19.39 1.47
N SER A 135 6.48 -20.41 1.45
CA SER A 135 6.38 -21.53 0.49
C SER A 135 5.05 -22.29 0.58
N SER A 136 4.44 -22.29 1.77
CA SER A 136 3.16 -22.96 2.05
C SER A 136 1.94 -22.05 1.90
N THR A 137 2.11 -20.75 1.65
CA THR A 137 0.97 -19.84 1.46
C THR A 137 0.20 -20.25 0.21
N ILE A 138 -1.07 -20.57 0.39
CA ILE A 138 -2.01 -20.82 -0.71
C ILE A 138 -2.61 -19.50 -1.21
N ARG A 139 -2.89 -19.42 -2.48
CA ARG A 139 -3.36 -18.19 -3.13
C ARG A 139 -4.30 -18.45 -4.31
N LEU A 140 -5.03 -17.41 -4.69
CA LEU A 140 -5.80 -17.38 -5.92
C LEU A 140 -4.86 -17.61 -7.12
N PRO A 141 -5.07 -18.67 -7.93
CA PRO A 141 -4.20 -18.98 -9.06
C PRO A 141 -4.54 -18.17 -10.33
N LEU A 142 -4.76 -16.88 -10.15
CA LEU A 142 -5.17 -15.93 -11.18
C LEU A 142 -4.38 -14.62 -11.03
N PHE A 143 -3.71 -14.20 -12.10
CA PHE A 143 -3.07 -12.90 -12.19
C PHE A 143 -3.86 -11.98 -13.11
N VAL A 144 -4.06 -10.77 -12.65
CA VAL A 144 -4.83 -9.76 -13.37
C VAL A 144 -4.03 -8.48 -13.60
N ASN A 145 -4.45 -7.70 -14.58
CA ASN A 145 -4.10 -6.30 -14.73
C ASN A 145 -5.31 -5.46 -14.31
N VAL A 146 -5.13 -4.57 -13.37
CA VAL A 146 -6.13 -3.58 -12.97
C VAL A 146 -6.07 -2.41 -13.94
N LYS A 147 -7.22 -2.03 -14.50
CA LYS A 147 -7.31 -0.92 -15.46
C LYS A 147 -7.90 0.33 -14.80
N SER A 148 -7.60 1.49 -15.37
CA SER A 148 -8.07 2.79 -14.87
C SER A 148 -9.60 2.95 -14.86
N ASP A 149 -10.32 2.14 -15.62
CA ASP A 149 -11.78 2.07 -15.63
C ASP A 149 -12.36 1.09 -14.60
N TYR A 150 -11.52 0.59 -13.68
CA TYR A 150 -11.86 -0.40 -12.65
C TYR A 150 -12.23 -1.79 -13.21
N THR A 151 -11.71 -2.14 -14.37
CA THR A 151 -11.83 -3.50 -14.90
C THR A 151 -10.61 -4.35 -14.54
N LEU A 152 -10.82 -5.65 -14.38
CA LEU A 152 -9.78 -6.64 -14.19
C LEU A 152 -9.59 -7.43 -15.47
N ARG A 153 -8.39 -7.38 -16.06
CA ARG A 153 -8.01 -8.17 -17.23
C ARG A 153 -7.07 -9.30 -16.85
N VAL A 154 -7.39 -10.50 -17.27
CA VAL A 154 -6.56 -11.67 -16.98
C VAL A 154 -5.20 -11.53 -17.66
N ARG A 155 -4.13 -11.58 -16.86
CA ARG A 155 -2.74 -11.66 -17.32
C ARG A 155 -2.28 -13.10 -17.43
N GLY A 156 -2.80 -13.97 -16.60
CA GLY A 156 -2.55 -15.39 -16.60
C GLY A 156 -3.39 -16.12 -15.54
N CYS A 157 -3.74 -17.35 -15.83
CA CYS A 157 -4.47 -18.25 -14.94
C CYS A 157 -3.84 -19.62 -14.99
N ILE A 158 -3.92 -20.36 -13.89
CA ILE A 158 -3.46 -21.76 -13.83
C ILE A 158 -4.10 -22.56 -14.96
N ASP A 159 -3.29 -23.41 -15.63
CA ASP A 159 -3.70 -24.27 -16.74
C ASP A 159 -4.49 -23.53 -17.85
N ASN A 160 -4.35 -22.21 -17.91
CA ASN A 160 -5.10 -21.36 -18.83
C ASN A 160 -6.62 -21.52 -18.75
N LEU A 161 -7.14 -21.86 -17.55
CA LEU A 161 -8.59 -22.05 -17.31
C LEU A 161 -9.42 -20.81 -17.62
N ILE A 162 -8.83 -19.62 -17.42
CA ILE A 162 -9.37 -18.36 -17.90
C ILE A 162 -8.35 -17.81 -18.92
N PRO A 163 -8.75 -17.61 -20.18
CA PRO A 163 -7.84 -17.11 -21.20
C PRO A 163 -7.29 -15.72 -20.88
N GLN A 164 -6.08 -15.45 -21.38
CA GLN A 164 -5.48 -14.13 -21.29
C GLN A 164 -6.38 -13.08 -21.95
N ASP A 165 -6.36 -11.86 -21.41
CA ASP A 165 -7.17 -10.70 -21.81
C ASP A 165 -8.69 -10.86 -21.59
N ALA A 166 -9.16 -11.99 -21.07
CA ALA A 166 -10.52 -12.08 -20.58
C ALA A 166 -10.75 -11.04 -19.45
N GLU A 167 -11.97 -10.55 -19.36
CA GLU A 167 -12.39 -9.62 -18.31
C GLU A 167 -13.02 -10.39 -17.17
N VAL A 168 -12.47 -10.26 -15.97
CA VAL A 168 -13.09 -10.77 -14.74
C VAL A 168 -14.21 -9.82 -14.35
N LEU A 169 -15.40 -10.33 -14.17
CA LEU A 169 -16.58 -9.57 -13.78
C LEU A 169 -16.79 -9.61 -12.25
N SER A 170 -16.62 -10.80 -11.68
CA SER A 170 -16.71 -10.98 -10.22
C SER A 170 -15.89 -12.17 -9.73
N ILE A 171 -15.53 -12.15 -8.46
CA ILE A 171 -14.90 -13.27 -7.74
C ILE A 171 -15.72 -13.48 -6.44
N ASN A 172 -16.21 -14.69 -6.23
CA ASN A 172 -17.08 -15.04 -5.10
C ASN A 172 -18.24 -14.05 -4.92
N GLY A 173 -18.87 -13.65 -6.02
CA GLY A 173 -20.01 -12.74 -6.05
C GLY A 173 -19.68 -11.24 -5.89
N LYS A 174 -18.42 -10.88 -5.57
CA LYS A 174 -17.99 -9.48 -5.51
C LYS A 174 -17.57 -8.99 -6.89
N GLU A 175 -18.15 -7.89 -7.32
CA GLU A 175 -17.82 -7.28 -8.60
C GLU A 175 -16.39 -6.73 -8.62
N SER A 176 -15.76 -6.75 -9.81
CA SER A 176 -14.36 -6.28 -9.97
C SER A 176 -14.17 -4.84 -9.49
N ARG A 177 -15.15 -3.96 -9.74
CA ARG A 177 -15.12 -2.59 -9.23
C ARG A 177 -15.13 -2.54 -7.70
N GLU A 178 -16.00 -3.31 -7.05
CA GLU A 178 -16.08 -3.40 -5.59
C GLU A 178 -14.76 -3.89 -4.98
N LEU A 179 -14.15 -4.91 -5.61
CA LEU A 179 -12.84 -5.42 -5.18
C LEU A 179 -11.77 -4.34 -5.25
N ILE A 180 -11.69 -3.61 -6.36
CA ILE A 180 -10.70 -2.56 -6.55
C ILE A 180 -10.95 -1.39 -5.58
N GLU A 181 -12.18 -0.93 -5.44
CA GLU A 181 -12.55 0.15 -4.52
C GLU A 181 -12.20 -0.17 -3.07
N SER A 182 -12.40 -1.43 -2.64
CA SER A 182 -12.01 -1.88 -1.30
C SER A 182 -10.49 -1.87 -1.06
N MET A 183 -9.69 -2.00 -2.12
CA MET A 183 -8.22 -1.95 -2.04
C MET A 183 -7.67 -0.52 -2.04
N MET A 184 -8.48 0.49 -2.38
CA MET A 184 -8.05 1.89 -2.40
C MET A 184 -7.56 2.38 -1.05
N ASP A 185 -8.08 1.86 0.06
CA ASP A 185 -7.61 2.21 1.41
C ASP A 185 -6.17 1.76 1.71
N TYR A 186 -5.58 0.94 0.84
CA TYR A 186 -4.22 0.40 0.99
C TYR A 186 -3.24 0.95 -0.05
N ALA A 187 -3.71 1.80 -0.95
CA ALA A 187 -2.92 2.37 -2.04
C ALA A 187 -2.83 3.90 -1.94
N SER A 188 -1.68 4.39 -1.48
CA SER A 188 -1.42 5.84 -1.39
C SER A 188 -1.26 6.46 -2.78
N GLY A 189 -1.70 7.70 -2.93
CA GLY A 189 -1.53 8.47 -4.16
C GLY A 189 -2.48 9.66 -4.22
N GLU A 190 -2.08 10.70 -4.95
CA GLU A 190 -2.83 11.95 -5.12
C GLU A 190 -4.01 11.78 -6.08
N ARG A 191 -3.93 10.79 -6.96
CA ARG A 191 -4.94 10.54 -8.00
C ARG A 191 -5.28 9.05 -8.09
N ASP A 192 -6.51 8.75 -8.45
CA ASP A 192 -6.99 7.36 -8.53
C ASP A 192 -6.20 6.52 -9.54
N PHE A 193 -5.79 7.08 -10.69
CA PHE A 193 -4.98 6.33 -11.66
C PHE A 193 -3.66 5.86 -11.05
N PHE A 194 -3.02 6.67 -10.20
CA PHE A 194 -1.78 6.31 -9.54
C PHE A 194 -2.01 5.26 -8.44
N ARG A 195 -3.10 5.39 -7.69
CA ARG A 195 -3.53 4.38 -6.70
C ARG A 195 -3.85 3.06 -7.38
N ILE A 196 -4.50 3.08 -8.54
CA ILE A 196 -4.81 1.89 -9.34
C ILE A 196 -3.53 1.20 -9.80
N GLU A 197 -2.49 1.92 -10.23
CA GLU A 197 -1.20 1.31 -10.58
C GLU A 197 -0.53 0.63 -9.39
N ARG A 198 -0.66 1.19 -8.20
CA ARG A 198 -0.19 0.53 -6.96
C ARG A 198 -0.99 -0.73 -6.66
N ILE A 199 -2.32 -0.66 -6.75
CA ILE A 199 -3.17 -1.85 -6.62
C ILE A 199 -2.79 -2.89 -7.67
N ASN A 200 -2.54 -2.47 -8.90
CA ASN A 200 -2.12 -3.38 -9.98
C ASN A 200 -0.84 -4.14 -9.63
N SER A 201 0.12 -3.48 -9.00
CA SER A 201 1.36 -4.10 -8.52
C SER A 201 1.14 -5.08 -7.37
N ASP A 202 0.23 -4.74 -6.45
CA ASP A 202 0.04 -5.45 -5.17
C ASP A 202 -1.26 -6.26 -5.12
N PHE A 203 -2.00 -6.36 -6.24
CA PHE A 203 -3.34 -6.95 -6.29
C PHE A 203 -3.42 -8.31 -5.60
N SER A 204 -2.52 -9.23 -5.93
CA SER A 204 -2.55 -10.58 -5.34
C SER A 204 -2.41 -10.55 -3.82
N ALA A 205 -1.53 -9.69 -3.29
CA ALA A 205 -1.32 -9.58 -1.86
C ALA A 205 -2.54 -8.96 -1.15
N LEU A 206 -3.06 -7.87 -1.70
CA LEU A 206 -4.24 -7.20 -1.16
C LEU A 206 -5.49 -8.10 -1.25
N PHE A 207 -5.63 -8.82 -2.39
CA PHE A 207 -6.75 -9.74 -2.57
C PHE A 207 -6.70 -10.87 -1.54
N GLU A 208 -5.56 -11.55 -1.39
CA GLU A 208 -5.39 -12.62 -0.41
C GLU A 208 -5.61 -12.12 1.03
N MET A 209 -5.08 -10.96 1.36
CA MET A 209 -5.26 -10.37 2.68
C MET A 209 -6.75 -10.15 3.02
N MET A 210 -7.56 -9.80 2.04
CA MET A 210 -8.96 -9.37 2.24
C MET A 210 -9.98 -10.49 1.95
N TYR A 211 -9.67 -11.37 1.00
CA TYR A 211 -10.63 -12.28 0.38
C TYR A 211 -10.14 -13.71 0.23
N ALA A 212 -9.11 -14.13 1.00
CA ALA A 212 -8.67 -15.52 1.00
C ALA A 212 -9.82 -16.47 1.29
N ALA A 213 -9.95 -17.52 0.49
CA ALA A 213 -11.05 -18.49 0.56
C ALA A 213 -10.59 -19.89 0.11
N ASP A 214 -11.35 -20.91 0.46
CA ASP A 214 -11.07 -22.30 0.07
C ASP A 214 -11.37 -22.59 -1.40
N LYS A 215 -12.14 -21.71 -2.05
CA LYS A 215 -12.41 -21.72 -3.48
C LYS A 215 -12.75 -20.32 -3.99
N TYR A 216 -12.58 -20.13 -5.28
CA TYR A 216 -12.89 -18.87 -5.96
C TYR A 216 -13.80 -19.14 -7.16
N ASP A 217 -15.06 -18.77 -7.03
CA ASP A 217 -16.01 -18.82 -8.14
C ASP A 217 -15.85 -17.53 -8.96
N VAL A 218 -15.28 -17.65 -10.15
CA VAL A 218 -14.92 -16.52 -11.01
C VAL A 218 -15.88 -16.43 -12.17
N VAL A 219 -16.56 -15.29 -12.30
CA VAL A 219 -17.36 -14.96 -13.48
C VAL A 219 -16.54 -14.05 -14.38
N TYR A 220 -16.43 -14.40 -15.64
CA TYR A 220 -15.63 -13.67 -16.62
C TYR A 220 -16.32 -13.62 -17.99
N ARG A 221 -15.82 -12.77 -18.87
CA ARG A 221 -16.20 -12.72 -20.30
C ARG A 221 -14.99 -12.58 -21.19
N MET A 222 -15.08 -13.11 -22.40
CA MET A 222 -14.06 -12.87 -23.42
C MET A 222 -14.14 -11.44 -23.93
N LYS A 223 -13.01 -10.89 -24.38
CA LYS A 223 -12.87 -9.50 -24.82
C LYS A 223 -13.96 -9.04 -25.78
N ASP A 224 -14.32 -9.88 -26.75
CA ASP A 224 -15.27 -9.54 -27.81
C ASP A 224 -16.63 -10.25 -27.66
N SER A 225 -16.96 -10.71 -26.44
CA SER A 225 -18.18 -11.45 -26.17
C SER A 225 -18.96 -10.84 -25.02
N LYS A 226 -20.28 -10.81 -25.16
CA LYS A 226 -21.19 -10.46 -24.07
C LYS A 226 -21.56 -11.65 -23.17
N LYS A 227 -21.18 -12.87 -23.60
CA LYS A 227 -21.50 -14.10 -22.87
C LYS A 227 -20.67 -14.17 -21.59
N LYS A 228 -21.34 -14.33 -20.45
CA LYS A 228 -20.69 -14.61 -19.17
C LYS A 228 -20.35 -16.09 -19.10
N LEU A 229 -19.18 -16.38 -18.59
CA LEU A 229 -18.65 -17.72 -18.34
C LEU A 229 -18.27 -17.80 -16.87
N GLU A 230 -18.29 -19.00 -16.32
CA GLU A 230 -17.99 -19.26 -14.92
C GLU A 230 -16.97 -20.38 -14.79
N VAL A 231 -16.07 -20.25 -13.82
CA VAL A 231 -15.10 -21.28 -13.45
C VAL A 231 -14.81 -21.21 -11.97
N THR A 232 -14.66 -22.34 -11.33
CA THR A 232 -14.18 -22.42 -9.94
C THR A 232 -12.70 -22.70 -9.95
N LEU A 233 -11.91 -21.82 -9.30
CA LEU A 233 -10.49 -21.99 -9.07
C LEU A 233 -10.25 -22.41 -7.63
N HIS A 234 -9.30 -23.32 -7.42
CA HIS A 234 -8.89 -23.73 -6.08
C HIS A 234 -7.55 -23.11 -5.71
N PRO A 235 -7.42 -22.58 -4.46
CA PRO A 235 -6.17 -22.01 -4.01
C PRO A 235 -5.04 -23.03 -4.14
N THR A 236 -3.86 -22.54 -4.48
CA THR A 236 -2.69 -23.38 -4.69
C THR A 236 -1.42 -22.71 -4.15
N THR A 237 -0.40 -23.49 -3.85
CA THR A 237 0.90 -22.97 -3.44
C THR A 237 1.65 -22.36 -4.62
N TRP A 238 2.64 -21.51 -4.32
CA TRP A 238 3.46 -20.92 -5.38
C TRP A 238 4.24 -21.97 -6.17
N ALA A 239 4.71 -23.02 -5.49
CA ALA A 239 5.45 -24.11 -6.11
C ALA A 239 4.61 -24.89 -7.13
N GLU A 240 3.33 -25.08 -6.85
CA GLU A 240 2.40 -25.76 -7.76
C GLU A 240 1.91 -24.84 -8.88
N LEU A 241 1.77 -23.54 -8.60
CA LEU A 241 1.27 -22.55 -9.54
C LEU A 241 2.25 -22.25 -10.67
N LEU A 242 3.54 -22.01 -10.34
CA LEU A 242 4.55 -21.57 -11.28
C LEU A 242 4.68 -22.45 -12.54
N PRO A 243 4.79 -23.80 -12.43
CA PRO A 243 4.91 -24.68 -13.59
C PRO A 243 3.67 -24.68 -14.49
N ARG A 244 2.51 -24.35 -13.91
CA ARG A 244 1.18 -24.41 -14.58
C ARG A 244 0.72 -23.07 -15.11
N MET A 245 1.49 -22.00 -14.90
CA MET A 245 1.21 -20.70 -15.46
C MET A 245 1.62 -20.65 -16.94
N PRO A 246 0.85 -19.93 -17.78
CA PRO A 246 1.23 -19.71 -19.17
C PRO A 246 2.65 -19.10 -19.24
N LYS A 247 3.53 -19.72 -20.01
CA LYS A 247 4.88 -19.16 -20.23
C LYS A 247 4.74 -17.80 -20.90
N LYS A 248 5.40 -16.78 -20.36
CA LYS A 248 5.55 -15.51 -21.07
C LYS A 248 6.20 -15.79 -22.43
N LYS A 249 5.57 -15.32 -23.52
CA LYS A 249 6.30 -15.23 -24.77
C LYS A 249 7.50 -14.32 -24.51
N GLU A 250 8.70 -14.79 -24.83
CA GLU A 250 9.89 -13.94 -24.83
C GLU A 250 9.62 -12.76 -25.78
N GLN A 251 9.27 -11.64 -25.22
CA GLN A 251 9.32 -10.38 -25.94
C GLN A 251 10.79 -10.00 -26.03
N ALA A 252 11.27 -9.74 -27.26
CA ALA A 252 12.59 -9.16 -27.44
C ALA A 252 12.71 -7.97 -26.45
N ARG A 253 13.77 -7.96 -25.64
CA ARG A 253 14.04 -6.84 -24.74
C ARG A 253 14.12 -5.57 -25.60
N VAL A 254 13.06 -4.77 -25.57
CA VAL A 254 13.15 -3.39 -26.04
C VAL A 254 14.05 -2.70 -25.00
N PRO A 255 15.10 -1.98 -25.41
CA PRO A 255 15.90 -1.20 -24.48
C PRO A 255 14.99 -0.30 -23.64
N ASP A 256 15.27 -0.19 -22.37
CA ASP A 256 14.50 0.66 -21.45
C ASP A 256 14.51 2.14 -21.86
N TYR A 257 15.38 2.51 -22.76
CA TYR A 257 15.43 3.84 -23.37
C TYR A 257 15.98 3.78 -24.80
N SER A 258 15.57 4.73 -25.64
CA SER A 258 16.17 4.95 -26.95
C SER A 258 16.47 6.45 -27.15
N VAL A 259 17.55 6.75 -27.86
CA VAL A 259 17.89 8.13 -28.21
C VAL A 259 17.95 8.24 -29.71
N LYS A 260 17.17 9.17 -30.29
CA LYS A 260 17.22 9.55 -31.72
C LYS A 260 17.73 10.96 -31.84
N VAL A 261 18.83 11.14 -32.56
CA VAL A 261 19.45 12.45 -32.80
C VAL A 261 19.14 12.92 -34.21
N ASP A 262 18.51 14.10 -34.32
CA ASP A 262 18.36 14.82 -35.59
C ASP A 262 19.43 15.92 -35.64
N GLU A 263 20.54 15.63 -36.28
CA GLU A 263 21.68 16.56 -36.39
C GLU A 263 21.33 17.84 -37.15
N LYS A 264 20.41 17.77 -38.11
CA LYS A 264 19.98 18.93 -38.90
C LYS A 264 19.18 19.91 -38.05
N LYS A 265 18.33 19.40 -37.16
CA LYS A 265 17.51 20.21 -36.26
C LYS A 265 18.18 20.47 -34.91
N LYS A 266 19.33 19.86 -34.66
CA LYS A 266 20.04 19.91 -33.37
C LYS A 266 19.13 19.49 -32.20
N VAL A 267 18.31 18.45 -32.39
CA VAL A 267 17.37 17.91 -31.40
C VAL A 267 17.69 16.46 -31.14
N ALA A 268 17.70 16.08 -29.87
CA ALA A 268 17.72 14.70 -29.44
C ALA A 268 16.38 14.38 -28.77
N VAL A 269 15.72 13.28 -29.20
CA VAL A 269 14.52 12.75 -28.56
C VAL A 269 14.93 11.49 -27.82
N MET A 270 14.67 11.47 -26.53
CA MET A 270 14.86 10.31 -25.67
C MET A 270 13.50 9.74 -25.31
N ASP A 271 13.33 8.43 -25.62
CA ASP A 271 12.19 7.61 -25.18
C ASP A 271 12.64 6.73 -24.01
N PHE A 272 11.91 6.69 -22.90
CA PHE A 272 12.16 5.86 -21.73
C PHE A 272 10.86 5.38 -21.06
#